data_98be2951c7bcd02bb0b5cb48028398bb
#
_entry.id   98be2951c7bcd02bb0b5cb48028398bb
#
_cell.length_a   1.000
_cell.length_b   1.000
_cell.length_c   1.000
_cell.angle_alpha   90.00
_cell.angle_beta   90.00
_cell.angle_gamma   90.00
#
_symmetry.space_group_name_H-M   'P 1'
#
loop_
_entity.id
_entity.type
_entity.pdbx_description
1 polymer ?
#
loop_
_entity_poly.entity_id
_entity_poly.type
_entity_poly.pdbx_seq_one_letter_code
_entity_poly.pdbx_strand_id
1 'polypeptide(L)' 'MSRAEEYRKNADECRELAAKARNPNDKAQWLKLVQEWLRMAQEAERRRGFF' A
#
# COMPACT_ATOMS: atom_id res chain seq x y z
N MET A 1 7.57 14.02 8.11
CA MET A 1 6.84 12.98 7.39
C MET A 1 7.47 11.64 7.63
N SER A 2 6.67 10.64 7.92
CA SER A 2 7.20 9.31 8.16
C SER A 2 7.07 8.46 6.90
N ARG A 3 7.95 7.48 6.77
CA ARG A 3 7.87 6.56 5.65
C ARG A 3 6.57 5.78 5.67
N ALA A 4 6.04 5.50 6.86
CA ALA A 4 4.79 4.78 6.97
C ALA A 4 3.66 5.55 6.30
N GLU A 5 3.65 6.87 6.46
CA GLU A 5 2.61 7.68 5.83
C GLU A 5 2.74 7.65 4.32
N GLU A 6 3.97 7.70 3.82
CA GLU A 6 4.18 7.62 2.37
C GLU A 6 3.75 6.27 1.82
N TYR A 7 4.05 5.20 2.54
CA TYR A 7 3.64 3.87 2.11
C TYR A 7 2.12 3.75 2.09
N ARG A 8 1.44 4.31 3.10
CA ARG A 8 -0.01 4.28 3.11
C ARG A 8 -0.61 5.07 1.96
N LYS A 9 0.00 6.20 1.65
CA LYS A 9 -0.45 7.01 0.52
C LYS A 9 -0.31 6.22 -0.78
N ASN A 10 0.82 5.54 -0.94
CA ASN A 10 1.00 4.71 -2.12
C ASN A 10 -0.03 3.60 -2.19
N ALA A 11 -0.36 2.99 -1.04
CA ALA A 11 -1.38 1.95 -1.01
C ALA A 11 -2.73 2.51 -1.43
N ASP A 12 -3.06 3.71 -0.97
CA ASP A 12 -4.33 4.33 -1.34
C ASP A 12 -4.39 4.58 -2.84
N GLU A 13 -3.30 5.06 -3.42
CA GLU A 13 -3.26 5.30 -4.86
C GLU A 13 -3.43 4.00 -5.64
N CYS A 14 -2.78 2.94 -5.18
CA CYS A 14 -2.94 1.65 -5.84
C CYS A 14 -4.36 1.14 -5.71
N ARG A 15 -5.00 1.39 -4.57
CA ARG A 15 -6.39 0.98 -4.37
C ARG A 15 -7.32 1.69 -5.34
N GLU A 16 -7.07 2.98 -5.56
CA GLU A 16 -7.87 3.72 -6.53
C GLU A 16 -7.69 3.17 -7.94
N LEU A 17 -6.46 2.84 -8.29
CA LEU A 17 -6.19 2.26 -9.60
C LEU A 17 -6.86 0.90 -9.73
N ALA A 18 -6.89 0.13 -8.66
CA ALA A 18 -7.59 -1.16 -8.69
C ALA A 18 -9.07 -0.96 -8.92
N ALA A 19 -9.65 0.05 -8.30
CA ALA A 19 -11.08 0.32 -8.48
C ALA A 19 -11.41 0.73 -9.91
N LYS A 20 -10.47 1.39 -10.58
CA LYS A 20 -10.67 1.83 -11.96
C LYS A 20 -10.31 0.76 -12.96
N ALA A 21 -9.62 -0.26 -12.57
CA ALA A 21 -9.17 -1.29 -13.50
C ALA A 21 -10.36 -2.09 -14.01
N ARG A 22 -10.45 -2.25 -15.32
CA ARG A 22 -11.52 -3.02 -15.94
C ARG A 22 -11.14 -4.49 -16.07
N ASN A 23 -9.86 -4.75 -16.21
CA ASN A 23 -9.34 -6.09 -16.39
C ASN A 23 -9.15 -6.74 -15.02
N PRO A 24 -9.73 -7.92 -14.78
CA PRO A 24 -9.55 -8.58 -13.47
C PRO A 24 -8.09 -8.88 -13.14
N ASN A 25 -7.27 -9.15 -14.14
CA ASN A 25 -5.85 -9.39 -13.89
C ASN A 25 -5.17 -8.11 -13.39
N ASP A 26 -5.46 -6.99 -14.03
CA ASP A 26 -4.90 -5.72 -13.61
C ASP A 26 -5.36 -5.36 -12.20
N LYS A 27 -6.64 -5.57 -11.94
CA LYS A 27 -7.18 -5.29 -10.63
C LYS A 27 -6.47 -6.11 -9.56
N ALA A 28 -6.27 -7.39 -9.83
CA ALA A 28 -5.60 -8.25 -8.87
C ALA A 28 -4.17 -7.79 -8.60
N GLN A 29 -3.47 -7.34 -9.64
CA GLN A 29 -2.11 -6.86 -9.46
C GLN A 29 -2.07 -5.59 -8.60
N TRP A 30 -3.00 -4.66 -8.84
CA TRP A 30 -3.05 -3.45 -8.02
C TRP A 30 -3.37 -3.78 -6.58
N LEU A 31 -4.30 -4.70 -6.34
CA LEU A 31 -4.64 -5.08 -4.97
C LEU A 31 -3.47 -5.75 -4.27
N LYS A 32 -2.69 -6.52 -5.01
CA LYS A 32 -1.50 -7.14 -4.43
C LYS A 32 -0.49 -6.07 -4.01
N LEU A 33 -0.32 -5.05 -4.83
CA LEU A 33 0.58 -3.94 -4.47
C LEU A 33 0.07 -3.20 -3.24
N VAL A 34 -1.24 -3.03 -3.13
CA VAL A 34 -1.80 -2.40 -1.94
C VAL A 34 -1.35 -3.13 -0.68
N GLN A 35 -1.45 -4.45 -0.71
CA GLN A 35 -1.06 -5.24 0.46
C GLN A 35 0.43 -5.11 0.75
N GLU A 36 1.26 -5.08 -0.28
CA GLU A 36 2.69 -4.94 -0.07
C GLU A 36 3.03 -3.58 0.53
N TRP A 37 2.40 -2.51 0.03
CA TRP A 37 2.63 -1.19 0.61
C TRP A 37 2.17 -1.12 2.06
N LEU A 38 1.04 -1.73 2.38
CA LEU A 38 0.55 -1.73 3.75
C LEU A 38 1.47 -2.52 4.67
N ARG A 39 2.02 -3.63 4.18
CA ARG A 39 2.97 -4.39 4.98
C ARG A 39 4.22 -3.56 5.27
N MET A 40 4.71 -2.84 4.27
CA MET A 40 5.88 -1.99 4.47
C MET A 40 5.57 -0.88 5.47
N ALA A 41 4.36 -0.33 5.39
CA ALA A 41 3.96 0.69 6.35
C ALA A 41 3.95 0.16 7.77
N GLN A 42 3.44 -1.05 7.95
CA GLN A 42 3.40 -1.65 9.28
C GLN A 42 4.80 -1.89 9.81
N GLU A 43 5.71 -2.34 8.95
CA GLU A 43 7.08 -2.56 9.40
C GLU A 43 7.76 -1.26 9.76
N ALA A 44 7.51 -0.21 9.00
CA ALA A 44 8.08 1.08 9.30
C ALA A 44 7.60 1.61 10.65
N GLU A 45 6.31 1.41 10.93
CA GLU A 45 5.75 1.81 12.21
C GLU A 45 6.30 0.98 13.36
N ARG A 46 6.47 -0.32 13.12
CA ARG A 46 7.00 -1.20 14.14
C ARG A 46 8.42 -0.78 14.54
N ARG A 47 9.24 -0.46 13.54
CA ARG A 47 10.61 -0.02 13.82
C ARG A 47 10.60 1.28 14.60
N ARG A 48 9.69 2.17 14.27
CA ARG A 48 9.61 3.47 14.91
C ARG A 48 9.16 3.35 16.35
N GLY A 49 8.27 2.42 16.64
CA GLY A 49 7.75 2.27 17.99
C GLY A 49 8.57 1.36 18.86
N PHE A 50 9.72 0.97 18.42
CA PHE A 50 10.52 -0.05 19.07
C PHE A 50 11.58 0.54 20.00
N PHE A 51 11.29 1.60 20.63
CA PHE A 51 12.21 2.16 21.63
C PHE A 51 11.57 2.19 22.98
#